data_e9b77e3eec7a71bb5343bd2a28310564
#
_entry.id   e9b77e3eec7a71bb5343bd2a28310564
#
_cell.length_a   1.000
_cell.length_b   1.000
_cell.length_c   1.000
_cell.angle_alpha   90.00
_cell.angle_beta   90.00
_cell.angle_gamma   90.00
#
_symmetry.space_group_name_H-M   'P 1'
#
loop_
_entity.id
_entity.type
_entity.pdbx_description
1 polymer ?
#
loop_
_entity_poly.entity_id
_entity_poly.type
_entity_poly.pdbx_seq_one_letter_code
_entity_poly.pdbx_strand_id
1 'polypeptide(L)'
;MIFSQSPPRFRRVATSIALFVADTVVDDDEIHSLTAAADAQIARGDGVRRDQTGTSCEVPVEGNDPVLETLRRRIAEAFGFENAQGATMRFRRYRPGEFHPLHVDEFQIDGDDLVATAMLWLSDTGAGGETVFPAALPAPLLLEPRRGRLAVWLNYHPDGTVDTAAMHEAAPVLRGEKVTLTAFLYAKAGTVPAFAAGLTPEENVPGVRTRPVASLVQNSEFQEKPGAGGRFVCVNDDVPAITVALLRDACERLGVAYVEVETSGFSFLDTPPLAPGDMLYRPAVSAAAMRVEQHLWVPGVATFHTEPDGMFFSPFNAHGLFERAGVPIPRTFPVMSADRPTLRALVRAVGGFPVILKVPGWSRGIGTVRVGGFAELFSVADYMLAQGSSPLLCQYIDRAEHWRITVIGDQAVACYRNIMEEDDFRTYGSEDPADFPAQTPPALAAVAIAAVRACRMEFGGVDVLEAPDGRLYVLESNYPCYFGQAQVVAGVDVAGAMVGHLRAKAMAMKRHGIVSCS
;
A
#
# COMPACT_ATOMS: atom_id res chain seq x y z
N MET A 1 26.03 -14.39 -32.62
CA MET A 1 24.76 -15.10 -32.43
C MET A 1 25.05 -16.45 -31.79
N ILE A 2 25.08 -16.53 -30.50
CA ILE A 2 25.24 -17.80 -29.77
C ILE A 2 24.08 -17.86 -28.78
N PHE A 3 22.91 -18.32 -29.30
CA PHE A 3 21.81 -18.71 -28.42
C PHE A 3 22.26 -19.94 -27.65
N SER A 4 22.08 -19.94 -26.34
CA SER A 4 22.24 -21.13 -25.51
C SER A 4 21.42 -22.27 -26.14
N GLN A 5 22.09 -23.29 -26.65
CA GLN A 5 21.48 -24.41 -27.41
C GLN A 5 20.76 -25.43 -26.51
N SER A 6 20.67 -25.19 -25.21
CA SER A 6 20.00 -26.10 -24.27
C SER A 6 18.66 -25.52 -23.82
N PRO A 7 17.61 -26.33 -23.74
CA PRO A 7 16.33 -25.88 -23.17
C PRO A 7 16.57 -25.40 -21.72
N PRO A 8 15.81 -24.38 -21.25
CA PRO A 8 15.97 -23.86 -19.90
C PRO A 8 15.74 -24.98 -18.88
N ARG A 9 16.64 -25.09 -17.90
CA ARG A 9 16.50 -26.05 -16.79
C ARG A 9 15.53 -25.48 -15.78
N PHE A 10 14.29 -25.98 -15.77
CA PHE A 10 13.30 -25.64 -14.78
C PHE A 10 13.56 -26.38 -13.46
N ARG A 11 13.41 -25.67 -12.37
CA ARG A 11 13.41 -26.17 -10.99
C ARG A 11 12.03 -25.91 -10.38
N ARG A 12 11.41 -26.91 -9.82
CA ARG A 12 10.19 -26.74 -9.05
C ARG A 12 10.54 -26.13 -7.69
N VAL A 13 9.81 -25.09 -7.25
CA VAL A 13 10.15 -24.33 -6.04
C VAL A 13 9.10 -24.40 -4.94
N ALA A 14 7.96 -25.07 -5.20
CA ALA A 14 6.88 -25.22 -4.21
C ALA A 14 6.26 -26.62 -4.29
N THR A 15 5.72 -27.08 -3.17
CA THR A 15 4.97 -28.34 -3.08
C THR A 15 3.50 -28.14 -3.36
N SER A 16 2.91 -27.06 -2.83
CA SER A 16 1.47 -26.76 -2.92
C SER A 16 1.04 -26.10 -4.22
N ILE A 17 1.98 -25.51 -4.97
CA ILE A 17 1.73 -24.88 -6.27
C ILE A 17 2.66 -25.54 -7.29
N ALA A 18 2.15 -25.73 -8.50
CA ALA A 18 2.99 -26.09 -9.63
C ALA A 18 3.74 -24.84 -10.15
N LEU A 19 4.78 -24.43 -9.40
CA LEU A 19 5.58 -23.23 -9.64
C LEU A 19 7.02 -23.63 -9.93
N PHE A 20 7.55 -23.11 -11.03
CA PHE A 20 8.85 -23.45 -11.58
C PHE A 20 9.65 -22.18 -11.88
N VAL A 21 10.96 -22.26 -11.73
CA VAL A 21 11.88 -21.17 -12.13
C VAL A 21 13.03 -21.71 -12.97
N ALA A 22 13.47 -20.92 -13.92
CA ALA A 22 14.69 -21.14 -14.68
C ALA A 22 15.49 -19.83 -14.76
N ASP A 23 16.78 -19.88 -14.44
CA ASP A 23 17.65 -18.72 -14.49
C ASP A 23 18.35 -18.63 -15.84
N THR A 24 18.72 -17.40 -16.24
CA THR A 24 19.52 -17.13 -17.45
C THR A 24 18.87 -17.67 -18.74
N VAL A 25 17.54 -17.52 -18.82
CA VAL A 25 16.76 -17.95 -20.00
C VAL A 25 17.04 -17.08 -21.22
N VAL A 26 17.41 -15.84 -20.97
CA VAL A 26 17.82 -14.82 -21.93
C VAL A 26 19.12 -14.17 -21.47
N ASP A 27 19.97 -13.75 -22.42
CA ASP A 27 21.19 -13.01 -22.13
C ASP A 27 20.96 -11.49 -22.12
N ASP A 28 22.01 -10.73 -21.85
CA ASP A 28 21.92 -9.26 -21.76
C ASP A 28 21.57 -8.57 -23.07
N ASP A 29 22.01 -9.08 -24.20
CA ASP A 29 21.68 -8.54 -25.52
C ASP A 29 20.22 -8.82 -25.87
N GLU A 30 19.72 -10.03 -25.55
CA GLU A 30 18.33 -10.40 -25.71
C GLU A 30 17.42 -9.53 -24.80
N ILE A 31 17.80 -9.30 -23.54
CA ILE A 31 17.06 -8.42 -22.60
C ILE A 31 17.02 -6.99 -23.15
N HIS A 32 18.13 -6.48 -23.67
CA HIS A 32 18.16 -5.14 -24.27
C HIS A 32 17.18 -5.04 -25.45
N SER A 33 17.15 -6.03 -26.33
CA SER A 33 16.25 -6.09 -27.47
C SER A 33 14.78 -6.13 -27.04
N LEU A 34 14.43 -7.02 -26.09
CA LEU A 34 13.08 -7.13 -25.55
C LEU A 34 12.60 -5.85 -24.89
N THR A 35 13.47 -5.17 -24.15
CA THR A 35 13.15 -3.89 -23.50
C THR A 35 12.94 -2.79 -24.55
N ALA A 36 13.79 -2.72 -25.58
CA ALA A 36 13.66 -1.75 -26.67
C ALA A 36 12.35 -1.94 -27.47
N ALA A 37 11.95 -3.20 -27.72
CA ALA A 37 10.68 -3.50 -28.39
C ALA A 37 9.48 -3.00 -27.56
N ALA A 38 9.51 -3.19 -26.23
CA ALA A 38 8.48 -2.69 -25.34
C ALA A 38 8.46 -1.16 -25.24
N ASP A 39 9.63 -0.52 -25.14
CA ASP A 39 9.72 0.95 -25.11
C ASP A 39 9.22 1.58 -26.43
N ALA A 40 9.48 0.94 -27.57
CA ALA A 40 8.93 1.36 -28.86
C ALA A 40 7.39 1.25 -28.88
N GLN A 41 6.81 0.22 -28.26
CA GLN A 41 5.35 0.08 -28.13
C GLN A 41 4.76 1.15 -27.21
N ILE A 42 5.41 1.43 -26.09
CA ILE A 42 5.00 2.50 -25.16
C ILE A 42 5.05 3.87 -25.86
N ALA A 43 6.06 4.12 -26.67
CA ALA A 43 6.20 5.37 -27.41
C ALA A 43 5.09 5.56 -28.46
N ARG A 44 4.57 4.48 -29.05
CA ARG A 44 3.40 4.53 -29.96
C ARG A 44 2.11 4.92 -29.25
N GLY A 45 2.01 4.65 -27.94
CA GLY A 45 0.86 5.01 -27.10
C GLY A 45 -0.34 4.07 -27.20
N ASP A 46 -0.35 3.14 -28.16
CA ASP A 46 -1.49 2.24 -28.37
C ASP A 46 -1.58 1.18 -27.27
N GLY A 47 -2.70 1.18 -26.55
CA GLY A 47 -2.98 0.19 -25.48
C GLY A 47 -2.11 0.35 -24.23
N VAL A 48 -1.40 1.47 -24.08
CA VAL A 48 -0.58 1.75 -22.88
C VAL A 48 -1.49 2.14 -21.72
N ARG A 49 -1.35 1.43 -20.60
CA ARG A 49 -2.00 1.76 -19.32
C ARG A 49 -0.96 2.28 -18.35
N ARG A 50 -1.31 3.32 -17.61
CA ARG A 50 -0.49 3.90 -16.53
C ARG A 50 -1.39 4.15 -15.34
N ASP A 51 -1.17 3.42 -14.27
CA ASP A 51 -1.93 3.54 -13.02
C ASP A 51 -1.05 3.06 -11.85
N GLN A 52 -1.62 2.92 -10.65
CA GLN A 52 -0.92 2.41 -9.48
C GLN A 52 -0.29 1.01 -9.66
N THR A 53 -0.69 0.28 -10.70
CA THR A 53 -0.11 -1.03 -11.06
C THR A 53 1.03 -0.90 -12.07
N GLY A 54 1.58 0.31 -12.26
CA GLY A 54 2.70 0.61 -13.13
C GLY A 54 2.30 0.93 -14.59
N THR A 55 3.32 0.95 -15.44
CA THR A 55 3.13 1.11 -16.88
C THR A 55 3.07 -0.25 -17.56
N SER A 56 2.01 -0.53 -18.30
CA SER A 56 1.85 -1.79 -19.04
C SER A 56 1.40 -1.60 -20.47
N CYS A 57 1.81 -2.49 -21.36
CA CYS A 57 1.31 -2.58 -22.73
C CYS A 57 1.39 -4.02 -23.25
N GLU A 58 0.61 -4.32 -24.26
CA GLU A 58 0.72 -5.57 -25.03
C GLU A 58 1.74 -5.36 -26.16
N VAL A 59 2.78 -6.19 -26.17
CA VAL A 59 3.82 -6.16 -27.21
C VAL A 59 3.51 -7.25 -28.25
N PRO A 60 3.15 -6.89 -29.49
CA PRO A 60 2.90 -7.89 -30.54
C PRO A 60 4.14 -8.73 -30.80
N VAL A 61 3.97 -10.04 -30.95
CA VAL A 61 5.09 -10.96 -31.21
C VAL A 61 5.43 -11.00 -32.69
N GLU A 62 4.42 -11.17 -33.55
CA GLU A 62 4.62 -11.26 -34.98
C GLU A 62 5.03 -9.91 -35.61
N GLY A 63 6.05 -9.96 -36.45
CA GLY A 63 6.54 -8.78 -37.18
C GLY A 63 7.21 -7.70 -36.33
N ASN A 64 7.54 -8.02 -35.07
CA ASN A 64 8.23 -7.08 -34.18
C ASN A 64 9.72 -7.45 -34.09
N ASP A 65 10.12 -8.10 -33.02
CA ASP A 65 11.52 -8.40 -32.70
C ASP A 65 11.79 -9.92 -32.80
N PRO A 66 12.82 -10.37 -33.52
CA PRO A 66 13.17 -11.79 -33.64
C PRO A 66 13.48 -12.47 -32.30
N VAL A 67 13.96 -11.70 -31.32
CA VAL A 67 14.20 -12.21 -29.96
C VAL A 67 12.89 -12.55 -29.27
N LEU A 68 11.88 -11.67 -29.41
CA LEU A 68 10.55 -11.87 -28.87
C LEU A 68 9.87 -13.13 -29.47
N GLU A 69 9.96 -13.31 -30.79
CA GLU A 69 9.44 -14.51 -31.47
C GLU A 69 10.17 -15.78 -30.99
N THR A 70 11.48 -15.69 -30.82
CA THR A 70 12.29 -16.81 -30.33
C THR A 70 11.97 -17.16 -28.88
N LEU A 71 11.81 -16.17 -28.00
CA LEU A 71 11.42 -16.39 -26.61
C LEU A 71 10.06 -17.06 -26.52
N ARG A 72 9.07 -16.57 -27.26
CA ARG A 72 7.74 -17.18 -27.29
C ARG A 72 7.79 -18.65 -27.74
N ARG A 73 8.53 -18.93 -28.83
CA ARG A 73 8.70 -20.29 -29.33
C ARG A 73 9.37 -21.20 -28.29
N ARG A 74 10.43 -20.74 -27.61
CA ARG A 74 11.08 -21.51 -26.51
C ARG A 74 10.13 -21.83 -25.36
N ILE A 75 9.29 -20.86 -24.98
CA ILE A 75 8.27 -21.07 -23.95
C ILE A 75 7.26 -22.11 -24.43
N ALA A 76 6.70 -21.97 -25.65
CA ALA A 76 5.74 -22.89 -26.20
C ALA A 76 6.29 -24.34 -26.32
N GLU A 77 7.51 -24.49 -26.82
CA GLU A 77 8.20 -25.79 -26.91
C GLU A 77 8.42 -26.43 -25.52
N ALA A 78 8.83 -25.64 -24.53
CA ALA A 78 9.03 -26.14 -23.17
C ALA A 78 7.73 -26.63 -22.54
N PHE A 79 6.60 -25.95 -22.83
CA PHE A 79 5.27 -26.36 -22.34
C PHE A 79 4.64 -27.52 -23.13
N GLY A 80 5.11 -27.79 -24.35
CA GLY A 80 4.51 -28.79 -25.23
C GLY A 80 3.16 -28.34 -25.79
N PHE A 81 2.88 -27.04 -25.83
CA PHE A 81 1.67 -26.48 -26.43
C PHE A 81 1.97 -26.07 -27.88
N GLU A 82 1.36 -26.76 -28.83
CA GLU A 82 1.50 -26.43 -30.25
C GLU A 82 0.93 -25.07 -30.63
N ASN A 83 0.02 -24.56 -29.82
CA ASN A 83 -0.63 -23.26 -29.99
C ASN A 83 -0.56 -22.43 -28.70
N ALA A 84 0.59 -21.88 -28.34
CA ALA A 84 0.64 -20.78 -27.40
C ALA A 84 -0.03 -19.55 -28.07
N GLN A 85 -1.36 -19.51 -28.04
CA GLN A 85 -2.17 -18.49 -28.68
C GLN A 85 -2.15 -17.18 -27.89
N GLY A 86 -1.03 -16.48 -27.97
CA GLY A 86 -0.98 -15.09 -27.61
C GLY A 86 -0.24 -14.35 -28.71
N ALA A 87 -0.97 -13.59 -29.53
CA ALA A 87 -0.35 -12.71 -30.53
C ALA A 87 0.52 -11.63 -29.86
N THR A 88 0.45 -11.51 -28.52
CA THR A 88 1.16 -10.51 -27.72
C THR A 88 1.79 -11.10 -26.47
N MET A 89 2.82 -10.43 -25.95
CA MET A 89 3.33 -10.62 -24.59
C MET A 89 3.09 -9.35 -23.79
N ARG A 90 2.68 -9.49 -22.53
CA ARG A 90 2.40 -8.34 -21.66
C ARG A 90 3.68 -7.83 -21.04
N PHE A 91 4.10 -6.64 -21.44
CA PHE A 91 5.16 -5.88 -20.80
C PHE A 91 4.60 -5.12 -19.60
N ARG A 92 5.36 -5.09 -18.50
CA ARG A 92 5.01 -4.30 -17.34
C ARG A 92 6.26 -3.73 -16.67
N ARG A 93 6.20 -2.44 -16.35
CA ARG A 93 7.26 -1.69 -15.63
C ARG A 93 6.67 -1.12 -14.36
N TYR A 94 7.32 -1.37 -13.23
CA TYR A 94 6.96 -0.85 -11.93
C TYR A 94 8.08 0.06 -11.43
N ARG A 95 7.72 1.26 -11.04
CA ARG A 95 8.58 2.23 -10.35
C ARG A 95 8.43 2.10 -8.84
N PRO A 96 9.26 2.78 -8.02
CA PRO A 96 9.08 2.82 -6.60
C PRO A 96 7.65 3.23 -6.20
N GLY A 97 7.02 2.42 -5.33
CA GLY A 97 5.63 2.56 -4.89
C GLY A 97 4.61 1.80 -5.71
N GLU A 98 4.90 1.47 -6.96
CA GLU A 98 3.98 0.72 -7.81
C GLU A 98 4.00 -0.77 -7.46
N PHE A 99 2.84 -1.42 -7.55
CA PHE A 99 2.62 -2.82 -7.19
C PHE A 99 1.49 -3.42 -8.04
N HIS A 100 1.30 -4.72 -7.98
CA HIS A 100 0.10 -5.35 -8.55
C HIS A 100 -0.66 -6.07 -7.44
N PRO A 101 -1.98 -5.77 -7.25
CA PRO A 101 -2.75 -6.36 -6.17
C PRO A 101 -2.89 -7.87 -6.33
N LEU A 102 -3.22 -8.52 -5.23
CA LEU A 102 -3.47 -9.96 -5.17
C LEU A 102 -4.57 -10.38 -6.14
N HIS A 103 -4.30 -11.37 -7.00
CA HIS A 103 -5.21 -11.86 -8.02
C HIS A 103 -4.88 -13.30 -8.41
N VAL A 104 -5.81 -13.91 -9.14
CA VAL A 104 -5.62 -15.15 -9.90
C VAL A 104 -5.65 -14.81 -11.38
N ASP A 105 -4.78 -15.41 -12.15
CA ASP A 105 -4.83 -15.33 -13.61
C ASP A 105 -5.92 -16.29 -14.14
N GLU A 106 -7.13 -15.77 -14.30
CA GLU A 106 -8.29 -16.55 -14.76
C GLU A 106 -8.93 -15.86 -15.97
N PHE A 107 -8.55 -16.32 -17.16
CA PHE A 107 -9.07 -15.82 -18.43
C PHE A 107 -9.34 -16.98 -19.38
N GLN A 108 -10.24 -16.76 -20.35
CA GLN A 108 -10.52 -17.70 -21.43
C GLN A 108 -10.42 -17.00 -22.79
N ILE A 109 -9.85 -17.69 -23.77
CA ILE A 109 -9.81 -17.26 -25.17
C ILE A 109 -10.23 -18.44 -26.03
N ASP A 110 -11.24 -18.25 -26.89
CA ASP A 110 -11.75 -19.26 -27.85
C ASP A 110 -12.10 -20.63 -27.22
N GLY A 111 -12.48 -20.60 -25.93
CA GLY A 111 -12.85 -21.82 -25.19
C GLY A 111 -11.66 -22.58 -24.57
N ASP A 112 -10.47 -22.04 -24.63
CA ASP A 112 -9.29 -22.48 -23.89
C ASP A 112 -9.08 -21.61 -22.65
N ASP A 113 -8.69 -22.24 -21.55
CA ASP A 113 -8.41 -21.59 -20.26
C ASP A 113 -6.95 -21.10 -20.21
N LEU A 114 -6.68 -20.04 -19.45
CA LEU A 114 -5.33 -19.59 -19.13
C LEU A 114 -4.67 -20.58 -18.16
N VAL A 115 -4.10 -21.66 -18.68
CA VAL A 115 -3.59 -22.75 -17.86
C VAL A 115 -2.26 -22.48 -17.20
N ALA A 116 -1.44 -21.57 -17.77
CA ALA A 116 -0.17 -21.21 -17.19
C ALA A 116 0.24 -19.77 -17.51
N THR A 117 0.93 -19.16 -16.57
CA THR A 117 1.56 -17.85 -16.71
C THR A 117 3.07 -18.01 -16.67
N ALA A 118 3.77 -17.43 -17.66
CA ALA A 118 5.21 -17.45 -17.78
C ALA A 118 5.75 -16.02 -17.75
N MET A 119 6.37 -15.62 -16.64
CA MET A 119 6.86 -14.26 -16.40
C MET A 119 8.39 -14.22 -16.39
N LEU A 120 8.96 -13.43 -17.30
CA LEU A 120 10.39 -13.14 -17.42
C LEU A 120 10.70 -11.80 -16.78
N TRP A 121 11.67 -11.77 -15.86
CA TRP A 121 12.22 -10.50 -15.35
C TRP A 121 13.32 -9.98 -16.28
N LEU A 122 13.16 -8.72 -16.72
CA LEU A 122 14.13 -7.99 -17.55
C LEU A 122 15.05 -7.10 -16.72
N SER A 123 14.79 -6.96 -15.41
CA SER A 123 15.62 -6.18 -14.50
C SER A 123 15.75 -6.88 -13.13
N ASP A 124 16.80 -6.50 -12.39
CA ASP A 124 16.86 -6.65 -10.95
C ASP A 124 16.22 -5.42 -10.30
N THR A 125 15.69 -5.58 -9.09
CA THR A 125 15.29 -4.44 -8.24
C THR A 125 16.35 -4.18 -7.17
N GLY A 126 16.43 -2.93 -6.72
CA GLY A 126 17.31 -2.59 -5.60
C GLY A 126 16.73 -3.00 -4.24
N ALA A 127 15.39 -3.05 -4.10
CA ALA A 127 14.65 -3.55 -2.97
C ALA A 127 13.15 -3.64 -3.32
N GLY A 128 12.45 -4.61 -2.75
CA GLY A 128 11.03 -4.84 -3.02
C GLY A 128 10.76 -5.41 -4.41
N GLY A 129 9.50 -5.43 -4.82
CA GLY A 129 9.09 -5.91 -6.14
C GLY A 129 9.01 -7.43 -6.28
N GLU A 130 9.09 -8.20 -5.18
CA GLU A 130 8.93 -9.65 -5.20
C GLU A 130 7.57 -10.03 -5.80
N THR A 131 7.53 -11.17 -6.48
CA THR A 131 6.25 -11.83 -6.79
C THR A 131 5.95 -12.79 -5.65
N VAL A 132 4.82 -12.56 -4.97
CA VAL A 132 4.45 -13.25 -3.74
C VAL A 132 3.28 -14.19 -4.01
N PHE A 133 3.38 -15.42 -3.51
CA PHE A 133 2.31 -16.41 -3.51
C PHE A 133 1.90 -16.65 -2.05
N PRO A 134 0.94 -15.88 -1.52
CA PRO A 134 0.63 -15.91 -0.09
C PRO A 134 -0.02 -17.21 0.39
N ALA A 135 -0.70 -17.94 -0.51
CA ALA A 135 -1.35 -19.21 -0.21
C ALA A 135 -0.43 -20.43 -0.39
N ALA A 136 0.85 -20.23 -0.73
CA ALA A 136 1.81 -21.34 -0.82
C ALA A 136 2.02 -22.00 0.54
N LEU A 137 2.15 -23.34 0.57
CA LEU A 137 2.41 -24.14 1.77
C LEU A 137 3.82 -24.74 1.73
N PRO A 138 4.53 -24.87 2.86
CA PRO A 138 4.09 -24.59 4.25
C PRO A 138 4.13 -23.12 4.65
N ALA A 139 4.56 -22.25 3.77
CA ALA A 139 4.67 -20.80 4.03
C ALA A 139 4.54 -20.01 2.73
N PRO A 140 4.09 -18.72 2.78
CA PRO A 140 4.10 -17.83 1.64
C PRO A 140 5.45 -17.83 0.92
N LEU A 141 5.40 -17.86 -0.40
CA LEU A 141 6.60 -17.93 -1.24
C LEU A 141 6.84 -16.58 -1.92
N LEU A 142 8.08 -16.11 -1.89
CA LEU A 142 8.52 -14.88 -2.52
C LEU A 142 9.54 -15.21 -3.61
N LEU A 143 9.30 -14.69 -4.81
CA LEU A 143 10.26 -14.72 -5.91
C LEU A 143 10.90 -13.34 -6.06
N GLU A 144 12.18 -13.21 -5.77
CA GLU A 144 12.93 -11.98 -6.02
C GLU A 144 13.05 -11.74 -7.52
N PRO A 145 12.83 -10.48 -7.97
CA PRO A 145 13.17 -10.10 -9.33
C PRO A 145 14.65 -10.39 -9.61
N ARG A 146 14.90 -11.17 -10.64
CA ARG A 146 16.25 -11.48 -11.13
C ARG A 146 16.28 -11.38 -12.64
N ARG A 147 17.15 -10.52 -13.12
CA ARG A 147 17.37 -10.32 -14.56
C ARG A 147 17.66 -11.65 -15.26
N GLY A 148 16.92 -11.94 -16.33
CA GLY A 148 17.01 -13.18 -17.11
C GLY A 148 16.34 -14.41 -16.50
N ARG A 149 15.67 -14.29 -15.35
CA ARG A 149 14.88 -15.38 -14.72
C ARG A 149 13.50 -15.45 -15.36
N LEU A 150 13.05 -16.66 -15.66
CA LEU A 150 11.68 -17.01 -16.03
C LEU A 150 11.03 -17.77 -14.88
N ALA A 151 9.89 -17.30 -14.39
CA ALA A 151 9.01 -18.05 -13.50
C ALA A 151 7.79 -18.50 -14.27
N VAL A 152 7.35 -19.71 -13.97
CA VAL A 152 6.18 -20.31 -14.58
C VAL A 152 5.32 -20.93 -13.49
N TRP A 153 4.02 -20.63 -13.49
CA TRP A 153 3.07 -21.28 -12.59
C TRP A 153 1.85 -21.73 -13.35
N LEU A 154 1.26 -22.84 -12.87
CA LEU A 154 0.00 -23.36 -13.40
C LEU A 154 -1.16 -22.76 -12.62
N ASN A 155 -2.22 -22.39 -13.32
CA ASN A 155 -3.42 -21.78 -12.75
C ASN A 155 -4.52 -22.81 -12.44
N TYR A 156 -4.31 -24.08 -12.86
CA TYR A 156 -5.26 -25.17 -12.67
C TYR A 156 -4.56 -26.42 -12.14
N HIS A 157 -5.29 -27.18 -11.32
CA HIS A 157 -4.91 -28.54 -10.96
C HIS A 157 -5.08 -29.51 -12.16
N PRO A 158 -4.43 -30.69 -12.12
CA PRO A 158 -4.57 -31.70 -13.19
C PRO A 158 -6.00 -32.20 -13.42
N ASP A 159 -6.88 -32.02 -12.44
CA ASP A 159 -8.32 -32.37 -12.56
C ASP A 159 -9.17 -31.26 -13.22
N GLY A 160 -8.55 -30.15 -13.62
CA GLY A 160 -9.19 -29.01 -14.25
C GLY A 160 -9.85 -28.01 -13.30
N THR A 161 -9.67 -28.17 -12.00
CA THR A 161 -10.12 -27.15 -11.03
C THR A 161 -9.08 -26.04 -10.89
N VAL A 162 -9.53 -24.80 -10.61
CA VAL A 162 -8.65 -23.65 -10.41
C VAL A 162 -7.76 -23.87 -9.18
N ASP A 163 -6.45 -23.66 -9.33
CA ASP A 163 -5.50 -23.70 -8.22
C ASP A 163 -5.49 -22.36 -7.48
N THR A 164 -6.25 -22.27 -6.39
CA THR A 164 -6.30 -21.05 -5.56
C THR A 164 -4.95 -20.74 -4.87
N ALA A 165 -4.05 -21.72 -4.76
CA ALA A 165 -2.70 -21.48 -4.25
C ALA A 165 -1.82 -20.73 -5.26
N ALA A 166 -2.21 -20.68 -6.55
CA ALA A 166 -1.57 -19.87 -7.57
C ALA A 166 -1.93 -18.38 -7.50
N MET A 167 -2.81 -17.98 -6.57
CA MET A 167 -3.07 -16.57 -6.27
C MET A 167 -1.77 -15.85 -5.93
N HIS A 168 -1.52 -14.70 -6.56
CA HIS A 168 -0.24 -13.99 -6.42
C HIS A 168 -0.39 -12.48 -6.52
N GLU A 169 0.62 -11.78 -6.04
CA GLU A 169 0.75 -10.32 -6.13
C GLU A 169 2.17 -9.93 -6.55
N ALA A 170 2.34 -8.73 -7.07
CA ALA A 170 3.64 -8.09 -7.14
C ALA A 170 3.77 -7.15 -5.94
N ALA A 171 4.66 -7.45 -5.01
CA ALA A 171 4.97 -6.57 -3.89
C ALA A 171 5.45 -5.21 -4.40
N PRO A 172 5.23 -4.13 -3.64
CA PRO A 172 5.69 -2.80 -4.01
C PRO A 172 7.19 -2.76 -4.27
N VAL A 173 7.59 -2.07 -5.33
CA VAL A 173 9.00 -1.73 -5.56
C VAL A 173 9.40 -0.65 -4.55
N LEU A 174 10.44 -0.88 -3.76
CA LEU A 174 10.93 0.08 -2.76
C LEU A 174 12.08 0.93 -3.32
N ARG A 175 12.91 0.32 -4.19
CA ARG A 175 14.06 0.99 -4.82
C ARG A 175 14.41 0.35 -6.16
N GLY A 176 14.73 1.16 -7.17
CA GLY A 176 14.99 0.71 -8.53
C GLY A 176 13.71 0.53 -9.33
N GLU A 177 13.74 -0.28 -10.35
CA GLU A 177 12.58 -0.60 -11.20
C GLU A 177 12.44 -2.11 -11.36
N LYS A 178 11.21 -2.61 -11.35
CA LYS A 178 10.88 -3.99 -11.75
C LYS A 178 10.35 -3.95 -13.18
N VAL A 179 10.97 -4.69 -14.07
CA VAL A 179 10.53 -4.80 -15.46
C VAL A 179 10.28 -6.27 -15.79
N THR A 180 9.09 -6.57 -16.28
CA THR A 180 8.68 -7.95 -16.62
C THR A 180 8.08 -8.03 -18.02
N LEU A 181 8.23 -9.19 -18.62
CA LEU A 181 7.56 -9.60 -19.84
C LEU A 181 6.85 -10.93 -19.58
N THR A 182 5.54 -10.98 -19.78
CA THR A 182 4.70 -12.13 -19.42
C THR A 182 4.04 -12.72 -20.65
N ALA A 183 4.17 -14.03 -20.82
CA ALA A 183 3.41 -14.82 -21.76
C ALA A 183 2.29 -15.54 -21.04
N PHE A 184 1.08 -15.45 -21.58
CA PHE A 184 -0.11 -16.17 -21.12
C PHE A 184 -0.34 -17.39 -22.02
N LEU A 185 -0.50 -18.57 -21.43
CA LEU A 185 -0.56 -19.84 -22.12
C LEU A 185 -1.93 -20.46 -21.95
N TYR A 186 -2.61 -20.66 -23.06
CA TYR A 186 -3.99 -21.15 -23.12
C TYR A 186 -4.04 -22.58 -23.61
N ALA A 187 -4.82 -23.41 -22.91
CA ALA A 187 -5.12 -24.80 -23.25
C ALA A 187 -6.38 -25.25 -22.50
N LYS A 188 -6.78 -26.51 -22.65
CA LYS A 188 -7.85 -27.07 -21.80
C LYS A 188 -7.41 -27.11 -20.33
N ALA A 189 -8.33 -26.74 -19.43
CA ALA A 189 -8.10 -26.84 -17.99
C ALA A 189 -7.57 -28.23 -17.60
N GLY A 190 -6.59 -28.24 -16.70
CA GLY A 190 -5.92 -29.49 -16.28
C GLY A 190 -4.79 -29.98 -17.19
N THR A 191 -4.48 -29.27 -18.28
CA THR A 191 -3.29 -29.56 -19.10
C THR A 191 -2.01 -29.30 -18.30
N VAL A 192 -1.17 -30.32 -18.16
CA VAL A 192 0.12 -30.23 -17.44
C VAL A 192 1.26 -30.22 -18.47
N PRO A 193 2.17 -29.24 -18.41
CA PRO A 193 3.34 -29.19 -19.30
C PRO A 193 4.25 -30.41 -19.15
N ALA A 194 4.81 -30.87 -20.27
CA ALA A 194 5.68 -32.07 -20.27
C ALA A 194 6.91 -31.90 -19.34
N PHE A 195 7.50 -30.69 -19.25
CA PHE A 195 8.65 -30.45 -18.37
C PHE A 195 8.30 -30.55 -16.88
N ALA A 196 7.04 -30.33 -16.51
CA ALA A 196 6.59 -30.35 -15.12
C ALA A 196 6.46 -31.78 -14.56
N ALA A 197 6.37 -32.77 -15.45
CA ALA A 197 6.22 -34.15 -15.06
C ALA A 197 7.47 -34.69 -14.34
N GLY A 198 7.30 -35.14 -13.09
CA GLY A 198 8.35 -35.77 -12.31
C GLY A 198 9.32 -34.82 -11.61
N LEU A 199 9.18 -33.47 -11.72
CA LEU A 199 9.98 -32.53 -10.95
C LEU A 199 9.54 -32.49 -9.48
N THR A 200 10.46 -32.77 -8.58
CA THR A 200 10.29 -32.57 -7.13
C THR A 200 10.75 -31.18 -6.74
N PRO A 201 10.16 -30.57 -5.69
CA PRO A 201 10.60 -29.29 -5.19
C PRO A 201 12.08 -29.32 -4.76
N GLU A 202 12.84 -28.32 -5.21
CA GLU A 202 14.23 -28.09 -4.79
C GLU A 202 14.26 -27.09 -3.64
N GLU A 203 15.00 -27.40 -2.59
CA GLU A 203 15.28 -26.48 -1.49
C GLU A 203 16.41 -25.51 -1.86
N ASN A 204 16.41 -24.32 -1.25
CA ASN A 204 17.48 -23.32 -1.37
C ASN A 204 17.74 -22.81 -2.80
N VAL A 205 16.69 -22.63 -3.59
CA VAL A 205 16.81 -22.00 -4.91
C VAL A 205 17.15 -20.50 -4.71
N PRO A 206 18.26 -20.00 -5.27
CA PRO A 206 18.66 -18.59 -5.07
C PRO A 206 17.56 -17.60 -5.46
N GLY A 207 17.23 -16.61 -4.58
CA GLY A 207 16.18 -15.63 -4.80
C GLY A 207 14.76 -16.19 -4.78
N VAL A 208 14.60 -17.39 -4.27
CA VAL A 208 13.32 -17.95 -3.84
C VAL A 208 13.37 -18.07 -2.33
N ARG A 209 12.49 -17.33 -1.67
CA ARG A 209 12.39 -17.35 -0.20
C ARG A 209 11.00 -17.82 0.20
N THR A 210 10.95 -18.64 1.23
CA THR A 210 9.72 -18.75 2.00
C THR A 210 9.67 -17.54 2.91
N ARG A 211 8.62 -16.73 2.81
CA ARG A 211 8.30 -15.84 3.91
C ARG A 211 7.93 -16.78 5.05
N PRO A 212 8.63 -16.72 6.22
CA PRO A 212 8.01 -17.32 7.37
C PRO A 212 6.59 -16.75 7.33
N VAL A 213 5.57 -17.60 7.31
CA VAL A 213 4.30 -17.16 7.79
C VAL A 213 4.72 -16.50 9.08
N ALA A 214 4.52 -15.17 9.20
CA ALA A 214 4.24 -14.67 10.51
C ALA A 214 3.04 -15.51 10.90
N SER A 215 3.37 -16.70 11.33
CA SER A 215 2.44 -17.74 11.67
C SER A 215 1.55 -16.99 12.60
N LEU A 216 0.27 -16.90 12.34
CA LEU A 216 -0.70 -16.85 13.37
C LEU A 216 0.07 -16.95 14.65
N VAL A 217 0.41 -15.80 15.24
CA VAL A 217 1.53 -15.63 16.16
C VAL A 217 1.74 -16.91 16.91
N GLN A 218 2.69 -17.74 16.46
CA GLN A 218 3.02 -18.91 17.26
C GLN A 218 3.52 -18.29 18.55
N ASN A 219 2.89 -18.62 19.66
CA ASN A 219 3.18 -18.11 20.99
C ASN A 219 4.69 -17.97 21.33
N SER A 220 5.57 -18.61 20.55
CA SER A 220 7.02 -18.51 20.65
C SER A 220 7.59 -17.13 20.36
N GLU A 221 7.12 -16.38 19.35
CA GLU A 221 7.66 -15.04 19.04
C GLU A 221 7.26 -13.98 20.08
N PHE A 222 6.09 -14.18 20.74
CA PHE A 222 5.70 -13.37 21.89
C PHE A 222 6.37 -13.83 23.18
N GLN A 223 6.83 -15.10 23.27
CA GLN A 223 7.50 -15.65 24.44
C GLN A 223 9.01 -15.39 24.44
N GLU A 224 9.64 -15.10 23.30
CA GLU A 224 11.02 -14.64 23.29
C GLU A 224 11.11 -13.28 23.99
N LYS A 225 11.88 -13.23 25.06
CA LYS A 225 12.15 -11.95 25.74
C LYS A 225 12.70 -10.97 24.70
N PRO A 226 12.08 -9.76 24.62
CA PRO A 226 12.58 -8.77 23.69
C PRO A 226 14.08 -8.57 23.93
N GLY A 227 14.87 -8.57 22.85
CA GLY A 227 16.25 -8.15 22.91
C GLY A 227 16.36 -6.75 23.55
N ALA A 228 17.56 -6.30 23.89
CA ALA A 228 17.78 -5.02 24.58
C ALA A 228 17.07 -3.79 23.94
N GLY A 229 16.57 -3.90 22.70
CA GLY A 229 15.94 -2.84 21.91
C GLY A 229 14.41 -2.88 21.78
N GLY A 230 13.72 -3.92 22.28
CA GLY A 230 12.27 -4.12 22.03
C GLY A 230 11.97 -4.56 20.59
N ARG A 231 10.69 -4.91 20.33
CA ARG A 231 10.18 -5.29 19.00
C ARG A 231 9.25 -4.22 18.47
N PHE A 232 9.21 -4.04 17.15
CA PHE A 232 8.20 -3.19 16.48
C PHE A 232 7.08 -4.11 16.00
N VAL A 233 5.91 -3.95 16.58
CA VAL A 233 4.71 -4.76 16.29
C VAL A 233 3.75 -3.93 15.46
N CYS A 234 3.44 -4.41 14.26
CA CYS A 234 2.54 -3.78 13.30
C CYS A 234 1.23 -4.56 13.22
N VAL A 235 0.10 -3.93 13.59
CA VAL A 235 -1.23 -4.55 13.47
C VAL A 235 -1.78 -4.26 12.08
N ASN A 236 -1.78 -5.29 11.23
CA ASN A 236 -2.24 -5.22 9.85
C ASN A 236 -3.68 -5.71 9.70
N ASP A 237 -4.49 -5.00 8.90
CA ASP A 237 -5.85 -5.36 8.51
C ASP A 237 -6.16 -4.67 7.18
N ASP A 238 -5.80 -5.31 6.08
CA ASP A 238 -6.02 -4.82 4.71
C ASP A 238 -5.47 -3.40 4.45
N VAL A 239 -4.26 -3.13 4.98
CA VAL A 239 -3.56 -1.87 4.68
C VAL A 239 -2.77 -1.99 3.37
N PRO A 240 -2.48 -0.86 2.68
CA PRO A 240 -1.64 -0.90 1.49
C PRO A 240 -0.32 -1.63 1.75
N ALA A 241 -0.01 -2.62 0.94
CA ALA A 241 1.19 -3.47 1.10
C ALA A 241 2.49 -2.65 1.17
N ILE A 242 2.54 -1.48 0.50
CA ILE A 242 3.67 -0.55 0.57
C ILE A 242 3.93 -0.07 2.00
N THR A 243 2.88 0.21 2.80
CA THR A 243 3.01 0.67 4.19
C THR A 243 3.75 -0.36 5.04
N VAL A 244 3.32 -1.62 4.94
CA VAL A 244 3.93 -2.75 5.66
C VAL A 244 5.37 -2.99 5.22
N ALA A 245 5.61 -2.96 3.90
CA ALA A 245 6.93 -3.16 3.32
C ALA A 245 7.93 -2.09 3.77
N LEU A 246 7.54 -0.81 3.78
CA LEU A 246 8.38 0.30 4.22
C LEU A 246 8.72 0.22 5.72
N LEU A 247 7.75 -0.15 6.56
CA LEU A 247 7.98 -0.34 8.00
C LEU A 247 8.94 -1.50 8.28
N ARG A 248 8.79 -2.61 7.56
CA ARG A 248 9.67 -3.77 7.68
C ARG A 248 11.10 -3.43 7.27
N ASP A 249 11.29 -2.80 6.09
CA ASP A 249 12.60 -2.33 5.61
C ASP A 249 13.25 -1.36 6.62
N ALA A 250 12.49 -0.43 7.17
CA ALA A 250 12.98 0.50 8.19
C ALA A 250 13.44 -0.22 9.45
N CYS A 251 12.68 -1.21 9.92
CA CYS A 251 13.07 -2.03 11.08
C CYS A 251 14.36 -2.80 10.81
N GLU A 252 14.48 -3.43 9.64
CA GLU A 252 15.71 -4.15 9.24
C GLU A 252 16.93 -3.23 9.23
N ARG A 253 16.82 -2.07 8.57
CA ARG A 253 17.91 -1.08 8.52
C ARG A 253 18.33 -0.55 9.89
N LEU A 254 17.38 -0.42 10.82
CA LEU A 254 17.62 0.07 12.17
C LEU A 254 17.96 -1.03 13.18
N GLY A 255 18.02 -2.29 12.74
CA GLY A 255 18.29 -3.44 13.62
C GLY A 255 17.21 -3.65 14.68
N VAL A 256 15.94 -3.40 14.34
CA VAL A 256 14.77 -3.59 15.19
C VAL A 256 14.02 -4.84 14.72
N ALA A 257 13.69 -5.76 15.63
CA ALA A 257 12.86 -6.90 15.30
C ALA A 257 11.45 -6.45 14.89
N TYR A 258 11.00 -6.85 13.70
CA TYR A 258 9.68 -6.55 13.17
C TYR A 258 8.75 -7.73 13.33
N VAL A 259 7.57 -7.50 13.89
CA VAL A 259 6.50 -8.49 14.04
C VAL A 259 5.24 -7.94 13.37
N GLU A 260 4.64 -8.72 12.49
CA GLU A 260 3.37 -8.39 11.86
C GLU A 260 2.26 -9.21 12.46
N VAL A 261 1.17 -8.56 12.85
CA VAL A 261 -0.01 -9.18 13.44
C VAL A 261 -1.19 -8.96 12.50
N GLU A 262 -1.62 -10.04 11.86
CA GLU A 262 -2.82 -10.03 11.01
C GLU A 262 -4.08 -10.20 11.88
N THR A 263 -5.10 -9.36 11.64
CA THR A 263 -6.35 -9.43 12.41
C THR A 263 -7.17 -10.67 12.09
N SER A 264 -7.11 -11.15 10.85
CA SER A 264 -7.93 -12.27 10.33
C SER A 264 -7.62 -13.62 10.96
N GLY A 265 -6.64 -13.77 11.77
CA GLY A 265 -6.31 -15.03 12.45
C GLY A 265 -5.94 -14.82 13.91
N PHE A 266 -6.18 -13.62 14.43
CA PHE A 266 -5.76 -13.27 15.78
C PHE A 266 -6.57 -13.99 16.85
N SER A 267 -5.87 -14.71 17.74
CA SER A 267 -6.49 -15.39 18.90
C SER A 267 -6.36 -14.54 20.15
N PHE A 268 -7.47 -13.99 20.62
CA PHE A 268 -7.53 -13.26 21.88
C PHE A 268 -7.33 -14.16 23.11
N LEU A 269 -7.46 -15.49 22.96
CA LEU A 269 -7.30 -16.45 24.05
C LEU A 269 -5.85 -16.86 24.24
N ASP A 270 -5.11 -17.01 23.13
CA ASP A 270 -3.78 -17.61 23.12
C ASP A 270 -2.66 -16.59 22.96
N THR A 271 -2.97 -15.36 22.52
CA THR A 271 -1.97 -14.31 22.32
C THR A 271 -1.86 -13.44 23.57
N PRO A 272 -0.71 -13.47 24.28
CA PRO A 272 -0.51 -12.62 25.44
C PRO A 272 -0.31 -11.15 25.01
N PRO A 273 -0.53 -10.18 25.90
CA PRO A 273 -0.13 -8.80 25.70
C PRO A 273 1.38 -8.66 25.43
N LEU A 274 1.77 -7.54 24.85
CA LEU A 274 3.18 -7.20 24.60
C LEU A 274 3.96 -6.96 25.91
N ALA A 275 5.26 -6.90 25.81
CA ALA A 275 6.13 -6.62 26.95
C ALA A 275 6.51 -5.13 27.00
N PRO A 276 6.73 -4.56 28.20
CA PRO A 276 7.28 -3.22 28.36
C PRO A 276 8.58 -3.05 27.55
N GLY A 277 8.64 -1.98 26.73
CA GLY A 277 9.75 -1.71 25.84
C GLY A 277 9.54 -2.18 24.41
N ASP A 278 8.48 -2.91 24.10
CA ASP A 278 8.01 -3.10 22.73
C ASP A 278 7.38 -1.81 22.18
N MET A 279 7.28 -1.73 20.87
CA MET A 279 6.68 -0.64 20.12
C MET A 279 5.47 -1.18 19.38
N LEU A 280 4.34 -0.49 19.42
CA LEU A 280 3.09 -0.92 18.81
C LEU A 280 2.57 0.16 17.87
N TYR A 281 2.29 -0.23 16.63
CA TYR A 281 1.66 0.64 15.64
C TYR A 281 0.59 -0.10 14.85
N ARG A 282 -0.55 0.55 14.68
CA ARG A 282 -1.68 0.08 13.88
C ARG A 282 -1.89 1.00 12.68
N PRO A 283 -1.42 0.64 11.48
CA PRO A 283 -1.73 1.38 10.25
C PRO A 283 -3.18 1.23 9.77
N ALA A 284 -3.87 0.17 10.18
CA ALA A 284 -5.26 -0.09 9.81
C ALA A 284 -6.27 0.77 10.61
N VAL A 285 -7.43 1.06 10.00
CA VAL A 285 -8.50 1.87 10.60
C VAL A 285 -9.71 1.05 11.05
N SER A 286 -9.70 -0.27 10.84
CA SER A 286 -10.82 -1.15 11.16
C SER A 286 -11.04 -1.30 12.67
N ALA A 287 -12.28 -1.62 13.06
CA ALA A 287 -12.60 -1.93 14.44
C ALA A 287 -11.90 -3.22 14.94
N ALA A 288 -11.62 -4.17 14.05
CA ALA A 288 -10.87 -5.39 14.37
C ALA A 288 -9.43 -5.04 14.77
N ALA A 289 -8.75 -4.25 13.97
CA ALA A 289 -7.39 -3.82 14.26
C ALA A 289 -7.29 -2.99 15.54
N MET A 290 -8.29 -2.12 15.81
CA MET A 290 -8.35 -1.37 17.09
C MET A 290 -8.45 -2.30 18.29
N ARG A 291 -9.26 -3.36 18.21
CA ARG A 291 -9.38 -4.34 19.32
C ARG A 291 -8.09 -5.12 19.53
N VAL A 292 -7.41 -5.49 18.46
CA VAL A 292 -6.11 -6.17 18.55
C VAL A 292 -5.06 -5.24 19.15
N GLU A 293 -4.97 -3.98 18.72
CA GLU A 293 -4.09 -2.96 19.32
C GLU A 293 -4.33 -2.82 20.82
N GLN A 294 -5.60 -2.69 21.24
CA GLN A 294 -6.00 -2.57 22.64
C GLN A 294 -5.68 -3.82 23.47
N HIS A 295 -5.83 -5.01 22.90
CA HIS A 295 -5.47 -6.27 23.57
C HIS A 295 -3.96 -6.41 23.77
N LEU A 296 -3.18 -6.03 22.77
CA LEU A 296 -1.72 -6.16 22.80
C LEU A 296 -1.04 -5.13 23.70
N TRP A 297 -1.66 -3.99 23.89
CA TRP A 297 -1.06 -2.91 24.66
C TRP A 297 -1.06 -3.16 26.16
N VAL A 298 0.07 -2.84 26.80
CA VAL A 298 0.21 -2.73 28.26
C VAL A 298 1.06 -1.50 28.62
N PRO A 299 1.01 -0.99 29.86
CA PRO A 299 1.91 0.06 30.30
C PRO A 299 3.38 -0.26 30.04
N GLY A 300 4.09 0.67 29.41
CA GLY A 300 5.49 0.49 29.00
C GLY A 300 5.68 0.08 27.53
N VAL A 301 4.61 -0.21 26.79
CA VAL A 301 4.62 -0.35 25.33
C VAL A 301 4.49 1.02 24.69
N ALA A 302 5.46 1.37 23.82
CA ALA A 302 5.46 2.66 23.14
C ALA A 302 4.50 2.69 21.95
N THR A 303 3.64 3.69 21.89
CA THR A 303 2.70 3.97 20.80
C THR A 303 2.82 5.42 20.38
N PHE A 304 2.16 5.83 19.30
CA PHE A 304 2.09 7.24 18.88
C PHE A 304 1.05 8.06 19.64
N HIS A 305 0.39 7.52 20.65
CA HIS A 305 -0.45 8.28 21.55
C HIS A 305 0.41 9.02 22.59
N THR A 306 0.07 10.28 22.89
CA THR A 306 0.77 11.05 23.94
C THR A 306 0.45 10.54 25.32
N GLU A 307 -0.82 10.11 25.53
CA GLU A 307 -1.28 9.51 26.76
C GLU A 307 -1.14 8.00 26.71
N PRO A 308 -0.75 7.34 27.80
CA PRO A 308 -0.53 5.88 27.83
C PRO A 308 -1.75 5.07 27.38
N ASP A 309 -2.94 5.52 27.70
CA ASP A 309 -4.23 4.89 27.40
C ASP A 309 -4.97 5.56 26.23
N GLY A 310 -4.27 6.41 25.47
CA GLY A 310 -4.85 7.21 24.39
C GLY A 310 -5.59 6.40 23.33
N MET A 311 -5.19 5.15 23.09
CA MET A 311 -5.84 4.26 22.12
C MET A 311 -7.27 3.84 22.51
N PHE A 312 -7.67 4.02 23.76
CA PHE A 312 -9.04 3.75 24.21
C PHE A 312 -9.97 4.94 23.99
N PHE A 313 -9.42 6.10 23.61
CA PHE A 313 -10.18 7.32 23.39
C PHE A 313 -10.04 7.75 21.93
N SER A 314 -11.12 7.66 21.17
CA SER A 314 -11.17 8.20 19.83
C SER A 314 -11.67 9.65 19.88
N PRO A 315 -10.99 10.63 19.27
CA PRO A 315 -11.50 11.99 19.18
C PRO A 315 -12.71 12.02 18.24
N PHE A 316 -13.90 12.00 18.81
CA PHE A 316 -15.17 12.05 18.05
C PHE A 316 -15.31 13.36 17.26
N ASN A 317 -14.67 14.44 17.71
CA ASN A 317 -14.73 15.76 17.09
C ASN A 317 -13.37 16.47 17.13
N ALA A 318 -12.55 16.22 16.11
CA ALA A 318 -11.25 16.88 15.99
C ALA A 318 -11.36 18.41 15.89
N HIS A 319 -12.42 18.96 15.28
CA HIS A 319 -12.64 20.41 15.16
C HIS A 319 -12.72 21.09 16.52
N GLY A 320 -13.44 20.50 17.48
CA GLY A 320 -13.53 21.04 18.83
C GLY A 320 -12.20 21.00 19.59
N LEU A 321 -11.33 20.02 19.29
CA LEU A 321 -9.97 19.97 19.83
C LEU A 321 -9.08 21.04 19.21
N PHE A 322 -9.20 21.25 17.91
CA PHE A 322 -8.46 22.30 17.19
C PHE A 322 -8.84 23.70 17.70
N GLU A 323 -10.12 24.00 17.84
CA GLU A 323 -10.59 25.28 18.39
C GLU A 323 -10.02 25.54 19.79
N ARG A 324 -10.08 24.54 20.69
CA ARG A 324 -9.53 24.65 22.05
C ARG A 324 -8.02 24.84 22.08
N ALA A 325 -7.33 24.27 21.12
CA ALA A 325 -5.87 24.39 21.00
C ALA A 325 -5.44 25.65 20.21
N GLY A 326 -6.38 26.44 19.70
CA GLY A 326 -6.10 27.62 18.88
C GLY A 326 -5.55 27.28 17.48
N VAL A 327 -5.77 26.05 17.02
CA VAL A 327 -5.41 25.64 15.65
C VAL A 327 -6.39 26.28 14.67
N PRO A 328 -5.94 26.98 13.64
CA PRO A 328 -6.83 27.64 12.69
C PRO A 328 -7.59 26.60 11.84
N ILE A 329 -8.92 26.71 11.83
CA ILE A 329 -9.81 25.86 11.03
C ILE A 329 -10.78 26.74 10.24
N PRO A 330 -11.38 26.25 9.12
CA PRO A 330 -12.52 26.90 8.51
C PRO A 330 -13.66 27.03 9.52
N ARG A 331 -14.41 28.13 9.48
CA ARG A 331 -15.58 28.27 10.35
C ARG A 331 -16.52 27.09 10.13
N THR A 332 -16.80 26.34 11.19
CA THR A 332 -17.50 25.07 11.12
C THR A 332 -18.56 24.96 12.21
N PHE A 333 -19.76 24.55 11.84
CA PHE A 333 -20.87 24.36 12.78
C PHE A 333 -21.56 23.00 12.56
N PRO A 334 -21.96 22.30 13.62
CA PRO A 334 -22.77 21.10 13.48
C PRO A 334 -24.19 21.45 13.01
N VAL A 335 -24.72 20.66 12.10
CA VAL A 335 -26.09 20.75 11.61
C VAL A 335 -26.94 19.77 12.39
N MET A 336 -27.64 20.26 13.40
CA MET A 336 -28.49 19.44 14.29
C MET A 336 -29.95 19.38 13.85
N SER A 337 -30.36 20.24 12.90
CA SER A 337 -31.71 20.33 12.41
C SER A 337 -31.75 20.84 10.95
N ALA A 338 -32.70 20.33 10.18
CA ALA A 338 -32.98 20.81 8.82
C ALA A 338 -33.87 22.06 8.80
N ASP A 339 -34.12 22.68 9.95
CA ASP A 339 -34.91 23.92 10.05
C ASP A 339 -34.31 25.02 9.16
N ARG A 340 -35.13 25.55 8.29
CA ARG A 340 -34.70 26.50 7.25
C ARG A 340 -34.12 27.81 7.81
N PRO A 341 -34.75 28.48 8.81
CA PRO A 341 -34.16 29.61 9.51
C PRO A 341 -32.81 29.32 10.10
N THR A 342 -32.63 28.18 10.77
CA THR A 342 -31.36 27.72 11.36
C THR A 342 -30.30 27.54 10.30
N LEU A 343 -30.58 26.80 9.22
CA LEU A 343 -29.64 26.61 8.13
C LEU A 343 -29.22 27.94 7.47
N ARG A 344 -30.16 28.89 7.30
CA ARG A 344 -29.83 30.23 6.80
C ARG A 344 -28.91 31.00 7.75
N ALA A 345 -29.09 30.85 9.05
CA ALA A 345 -28.24 31.49 10.05
C ALA A 345 -26.82 30.88 10.02
N LEU A 346 -26.69 29.55 9.92
CA LEU A 346 -25.39 28.87 9.80
C LEU A 346 -24.63 29.29 8.54
N VAL A 347 -25.30 29.38 7.38
CA VAL A 347 -24.69 29.89 6.14
C VAL A 347 -24.13 31.29 6.32
N ARG A 348 -24.88 32.19 6.96
CA ARG A 348 -24.40 33.56 7.25
C ARG A 348 -23.18 33.53 8.18
N ALA A 349 -23.19 32.64 9.21
CA ALA A 349 -22.13 32.53 10.19
C ALA A 349 -20.83 32.05 9.56
N VAL A 350 -20.86 31.17 8.56
CA VAL A 350 -19.66 30.71 7.84
C VAL A 350 -19.22 31.66 6.72
N GLY A 351 -20.01 32.69 6.38
CA GLY A 351 -19.62 33.72 5.41
C GLY A 351 -20.34 33.68 4.06
N GLY A 352 -21.37 32.83 3.93
CA GLY A 352 -22.15 32.73 2.69
C GLY A 352 -21.74 31.51 1.83
N PHE A 353 -22.39 31.44 0.65
CA PHE A 353 -22.10 30.39 -0.33
C PHE A 353 -20.85 30.71 -1.19
N PRO A 354 -20.17 29.65 -1.72
CA PRO A 354 -20.46 28.24 -1.48
C PRO A 354 -20.05 27.77 -0.08
N VAL A 355 -20.67 26.68 0.39
CA VAL A 355 -20.35 26.05 1.67
C VAL A 355 -20.05 24.57 1.45
N ILE A 356 -19.36 23.96 2.41
CA ILE A 356 -19.14 22.51 2.44
C ILE A 356 -20.06 21.90 3.50
N LEU A 357 -20.79 20.86 3.11
CA LEU A 357 -21.50 19.98 4.02
C LEU A 357 -20.74 18.65 4.11
N LYS A 358 -20.23 18.29 5.30
CA LYS A 358 -19.35 17.13 5.51
C LYS A 358 -19.92 16.21 6.60
N VAL A 359 -20.01 14.90 6.31
CA VAL A 359 -20.30 13.88 7.33
C VAL A 359 -18.97 13.36 7.89
N PRO A 360 -18.71 13.54 9.20
CA PRO A 360 -17.48 13.02 9.82
C PRO A 360 -17.38 11.49 9.77
N GLY A 361 -16.15 10.97 9.74
CA GLY A 361 -15.89 9.52 9.82
C GLY A 361 -15.75 8.81 8.46
N TRP A 362 -15.93 9.51 7.34
CA TRP A 362 -15.67 8.97 6.01
C TRP A 362 -14.31 9.44 5.48
N SER A 363 -13.68 8.62 4.64
CA SER A 363 -12.37 8.91 4.04
C SER A 363 -12.49 9.29 2.55
N ARG A 364 -11.42 9.82 1.97
CA ARG A 364 -11.31 10.16 0.54
C ARG A 364 -12.38 11.15 0.05
N GLY A 365 -12.82 12.07 0.90
CA GLY A 365 -13.84 13.05 0.55
C GLY A 365 -15.26 12.49 0.36
N ILE A 366 -15.48 11.18 0.65
CA ILE A 366 -16.84 10.60 0.66
C ILE A 366 -17.65 11.29 1.76
N GLY A 367 -18.93 11.60 1.48
CA GLY A 367 -19.79 12.33 2.43
C GLY A 367 -19.49 13.82 2.53
N THR A 368 -18.67 14.37 1.64
CA THR A 368 -18.38 15.80 1.52
C THR A 368 -19.04 16.35 0.27
N VAL A 369 -19.87 17.41 0.43
CA VAL A 369 -20.63 18.01 -0.66
C VAL A 369 -20.38 19.52 -0.66
N ARG A 370 -19.99 20.08 -1.81
CA ARG A 370 -19.96 21.53 -2.05
C ARG A 370 -21.34 21.98 -2.47
N VAL A 371 -21.88 22.96 -1.76
CA VAL A 371 -23.24 23.46 -1.93
C VAL A 371 -23.21 24.92 -2.35
N GLY A 372 -23.83 25.25 -3.48
CA GLY A 372 -23.84 26.59 -4.07
C GLY A 372 -25.04 27.45 -3.70
N GLY A 373 -26.10 26.87 -3.12
CA GLY A 373 -27.32 27.59 -2.84
C GLY A 373 -28.26 26.95 -1.82
N PHE A 374 -29.29 27.67 -1.39
CA PHE A 374 -30.21 27.17 -0.36
C PHE A 374 -31.04 25.96 -0.80
N ALA A 375 -31.45 25.88 -2.07
CA ALA A 375 -32.23 24.74 -2.56
C ALA A 375 -31.45 23.43 -2.41
N GLU A 376 -30.17 23.42 -2.83
CA GLU A 376 -29.26 22.30 -2.69
C GLU A 376 -29.01 21.99 -1.20
N LEU A 377 -28.68 23.01 -0.39
CA LEU A 377 -28.41 22.84 1.04
C LEU A 377 -29.58 22.16 1.74
N PHE A 378 -30.80 22.61 1.48
CA PHE A 378 -31.98 22.05 2.12
C PHE A 378 -32.18 20.57 1.77
N SER A 379 -32.05 20.24 0.48
CA SER A 379 -32.21 18.87 0.01
C SER A 379 -31.13 17.93 0.57
N VAL A 380 -29.87 18.36 0.57
CA VAL A 380 -28.75 17.55 1.07
C VAL A 380 -28.81 17.42 2.59
N ALA A 381 -29.12 18.50 3.33
CA ALA A 381 -29.25 18.44 4.79
C ALA A 381 -30.42 17.55 5.22
N ASP A 382 -31.60 17.67 4.57
CA ASP A 382 -32.74 16.79 4.81
C ASP A 382 -32.36 15.32 4.62
N TYR A 383 -31.68 15.00 3.50
CA TYR A 383 -31.24 13.64 3.23
C TYR A 383 -30.25 13.09 4.28
N MET A 384 -29.19 13.86 4.57
CA MET A 384 -28.16 13.43 5.53
C MET A 384 -28.75 13.19 6.93
N LEU A 385 -29.58 14.12 7.42
CA LEU A 385 -30.22 13.99 8.74
C LEU A 385 -31.23 12.84 8.76
N ALA A 386 -31.99 12.61 7.68
CA ALA A 386 -32.91 11.48 7.60
C ALA A 386 -32.19 10.12 7.62
N GLN A 387 -30.93 10.06 7.18
CA GLN A 387 -30.07 8.87 7.28
C GLN A 387 -29.41 8.74 8.68
N GLY A 388 -29.74 9.58 9.64
CA GLY A 388 -29.16 9.56 10.99
C GLY A 388 -27.74 10.13 11.05
N SER A 389 -27.26 10.79 10.01
CA SER A 389 -25.94 11.43 10.00
C SER A 389 -25.96 12.72 10.79
N SER A 390 -24.80 13.13 11.32
CA SER A 390 -24.61 14.43 11.99
C SER A 390 -23.63 15.28 11.17
N PRO A 391 -24.09 15.95 10.10
CA PRO A 391 -23.21 16.69 9.22
C PRO A 391 -22.67 17.97 9.86
N LEU A 392 -21.52 18.43 9.36
CA LEU A 392 -20.92 19.71 9.66
C LEU A 392 -21.09 20.63 8.46
N LEU A 393 -21.50 21.90 8.71
CA LEU A 393 -21.50 22.95 7.71
C LEU A 393 -20.25 23.80 7.89
N CYS A 394 -19.40 23.80 6.86
CA CYS A 394 -18.09 24.42 6.90
C CYS A 394 -17.98 25.55 5.88
N GLN A 395 -17.20 26.57 6.21
CA GLN A 395 -16.75 27.60 5.28
C GLN A 395 -15.98 26.95 4.12
N TYR A 396 -16.33 27.31 2.88
CA TYR A 396 -15.51 27.00 1.72
C TYR A 396 -14.38 28.03 1.59
N ILE A 397 -13.14 27.56 1.41
CA ILE A 397 -11.99 28.43 1.18
C ILE A 397 -11.68 28.40 -0.30
N ASP A 398 -12.04 29.48 -0.99
CA ASP A 398 -11.92 29.58 -2.45
C ASP A 398 -10.44 29.67 -2.88
N ARG A 399 -10.10 28.96 -3.97
CA ARG A 399 -8.77 28.97 -4.59
C ARG A 399 -7.63 28.70 -3.62
N ALA A 400 -7.87 27.86 -2.60
CA ALA A 400 -6.84 27.47 -1.67
C ALA A 400 -5.95 26.36 -2.26
N GLU A 401 -4.67 26.42 -1.97
CA GLU A 401 -3.77 25.28 -2.15
C GLU A 401 -4.00 24.28 -1.03
N HIS A 402 -3.97 22.99 -1.35
CA HIS A 402 -4.15 21.93 -0.38
C HIS A 402 -2.82 21.21 -0.12
N TRP A 403 -2.38 21.23 1.13
CA TRP A 403 -1.15 20.62 1.58
C TRP A 403 -1.44 19.41 2.46
N ARG A 404 -0.69 18.32 2.24
CA ARG A 404 -0.61 17.18 3.15
C ARG A 404 0.74 17.22 3.86
N ILE A 405 0.73 17.29 5.19
CA ILE A 405 1.92 17.34 6.02
C ILE A 405 1.97 16.10 6.91
N THR A 406 3.07 15.37 6.87
CA THR A 406 3.32 14.22 7.75
C THR A 406 4.13 14.68 8.95
N VAL A 407 3.58 14.47 10.15
CA VAL A 407 4.21 14.86 11.43
C VAL A 407 4.60 13.63 12.22
N ILE A 408 5.81 13.62 12.79
CA ILE A 408 6.31 12.61 13.75
C ILE A 408 6.94 13.34 14.90
N GLY A 409 6.44 13.14 16.13
CA GLY A 409 6.85 13.89 17.31
C GLY A 409 6.65 15.39 17.11
N ASP A 410 7.74 16.12 17.14
CA ASP A 410 7.79 17.56 17.00
C ASP A 410 8.27 18.03 15.61
N GLN A 411 8.29 17.15 14.65
CA GLN A 411 8.83 17.42 13.32
C GLN A 411 7.79 17.16 12.22
N ALA A 412 7.68 18.11 11.30
CA ALA A 412 7.01 17.92 10.02
C ALA A 412 8.03 17.29 9.05
N VAL A 413 7.99 15.96 8.94
CA VAL A 413 9.03 15.17 8.24
C VAL A 413 8.85 15.16 6.73
N ALA A 414 7.62 15.34 6.25
CA ALA A 414 7.31 15.42 4.84
C ALA A 414 6.12 16.34 4.60
N CYS A 415 6.10 16.94 3.42
CA CYS A 415 5.02 17.81 2.98
C CYS A 415 4.85 17.65 1.47
N TYR A 416 3.62 17.66 0.99
CA TYR A 416 3.34 17.73 -0.44
C TYR A 416 2.02 18.43 -0.71
N ARG A 417 1.93 19.00 -1.91
CA ARG A 417 0.73 19.64 -2.41
C ARG A 417 -0.17 18.58 -3.05
N ASN A 418 -1.43 18.55 -2.64
CA ASN A 418 -2.46 17.78 -3.33
C ASN A 418 -2.96 18.56 -4.54
N ILE A 419 -3.23 17.84 -5.62
CA ILE A 419 -3.78 18.41 -6.85
C ILE A 419 -5.30 18.31 -6.83
N MET A 420 -5.97 19.26 -7.51
CA MET A 420 -7.41 19.29 -7.74
C MET A 420 -7.66 19.06 -9.23
N GLU A 421 -8.57 18.16 -9.56
CA GLU A 421 -9.01 17.95 -10.93
C GLU A 421 -9.97 19.07 -11.36
N GLU A 422 -10.08 19.31 -12.67
CA GLU A 422 -10.83 20.45 -13.22
C GLU A 422 -12.32 20.42 -12.80
N ASP A 423 -12.91 19.24 -12.71
CA ASP A 423 -14.33 19.03 -12.42
C ASP A 423 -14.62 18.58 -10.97
N ASP A 424 -13.62 18.53 -10.09
CA ASP A 424 -13.80 18.16 -8.68
C ASP A 424 -13.23 19.23 -7.74
N PHE A 425 -13.90 19.44 -6.60
CA PHE A 425 -13.40 20.31 -5.53
C PHE A 425 -12.57 19.52 -4.49
N ARG A 426 -12.53 18.19 -4.61
CA ARG A 426 -11.70 17.32 -3.80
C ARG A 426 -10.30 17.26 -4.39
N THR A 427 -9.34 16.96 -3.55
CA THR A 427 -7.94 16.91 -3.95
C THR A 427 -7.38 15.51 -3.79
N TYR A 428 -6.38 15.20 -4.59
CA TYR A 428 -5.71 13.90 -4.68
C TYR A 428 -4.21 14.09 -4.50
N GLY A 429 -3.52 13.07 -4.00
CA GLY A 429 -2.07 13.12 -3.84
C GLY A 429 -1.38 13.28 -5.20
N SER A 430 -0.49 14.24 -5.31
CA SER A 430 0.33 14.43 -6.52
C SER A 430 1.37 13.32 -6.64
N GLU A 431 1.69 12.95 -7.89
CA GLU A 431 2.83 12.08 -8.23
C GLU A 431 4.00 12.89 -8.82
N ASP A 432 3.83 14.20 -9.01
CA ASP A 432 4.88 15.07 -9.51
C ASP A 432 5.84 15.45 -8.39
N PRO A 433 7.16 15.12 -8.51
CA PRO A 433 8.16 15.52 -7.53
C PRO A 433 8.21 17.03 -7.27
N ALA A 434 7.76 17.88 -8.20
CA ALA A 434 7.70 19.33 -8.02
C ALA A 434 6.70 19.76 -6.93
N ASP A 435 5.70 18.93 -6.61
CA ASP A 435 4.75 19.18 -5.54
C ASP A 435 5.25 18.79 -4.15
N PHE A 436 6.49 18.24 -4.07
CA PHE A 436 7.13 17.82 -2.83
C PHE A 436 8.31 18.74 -2.48
N PRO A 437 8.10 19.80 -1.70
CA PRO A 437 9.19 20.67 -1.31
C PRO A 437 10.22 19.92 -0.45
N ALA A 438 11.51 20.19 -0.69
CA ALA A 438 12.61 19.56 0.03
C ALA A 438 12.56 19.80 1.56
N GLN A 439 11.89 20.85 2.00
CA GLN A 439 11.62 21.15 3.41
C GLN A 439 10.20 21.67 3.55
N THR A 440 9.50 21.20 4.59
CA THR A 440 8.18 21.72 4.93
C THR A 440 8.27 23.20 5.29
N PRO A 441 7.48 24.09 4.66
CA PRO A 441 7.43 25.50 5.03
C PRO A 441 7.13 25.68 6.53
N PRO A 442 7.87 26.57 7.24
CA PRO A 442 7.75 26.68 8.70
C PRO A 442 6.34 26.95 9.22
N ALA A 443 5.55 27.75 8.49
CA ALA A 443 4.16 28.05 8.87
C ALA A 443 3.27 26.80 8.77
N LEU A 444 3.40 25.99 7.69
CA LEU A 444 2.69 24.73 7.53
C LEU A 444 3.12 23.71 8.59
N ALA A 445 4.42 23.63 8.86
CA ALA A 445 4.95 22.75 9.91
C ALA A 445 4.35 23.07 11.28
N ALA A 446 4.31 24.36 11.65
CA ALA A 446 3.80 24.81 12.94
C ALA A 446 2.33 24.45 13.16
N VAL A 447 1.44 24.71 12.18
CA VAL A 447 0.02 24.39 12.31
C VAL A 447 -0.23 22.89 12.29
N ALA A 448 0.53 22.11 11.49
CA ALA A 448 0.41 20.68 11.43
C ALA A 448 0.83 20.00 12.74
N ILE A 449 1.96 20.40 13.33
CA ILE A 449 2.42 19.91 14.63
C ILE A 449 1.40 20.25 15.72
N ALA A 450 0.86 21.46 15.72
CA ALA A 450 -0.17 21.87 16.67
C ALA A 450 -1.45 21.02 16.53
N ALA A 451 -1.85 20.70 15.31
CA ALA A 451 -3.03 19.86 15.04
C ALA A 451 -2.85 18.41 15.54
N VAL A 452 -1.69 17.78 15.28
CA VAL A 452 -1.40 16.43 15.76
C VAL A 452 -1.39 16.39 17.29
N ARG A 453 -0.73 17.37 17.93
CA ARG A 453 -0.72 17.51 19.41
C ARG A 453 -2.11 17.74 19.99
N ALA A 454 -2.95 18.56 19.34
CA ALA A 454 -4.33 18.79 19.78
C ALA A 454 -5.14 17.48 19.81
N CYS A 455 -4.86 16.56 18.88
CA CYS A 455 -5.44 15.21 18.84
C CYS A 455 -4.78 14.22 19.83
N ARG A 456 -3.85 14.67 20.66
CA ARG A 456 -3.08 13.84 21.60
C ARG A 456 -2.27 12.73 20.91
N MET A 457 -1.73 13.03 19.74
CA MET A 457 -0.95 12.13 18.93
C MET A 457 0.47 12.66 18.73
N GLU A 458 1.38 11.73 18.41
CA GLU A 458 2.78 12.01 18.03
C GLU A 458 3.06 11.63 16.56
N PHE A 459 2.05 11.14 15.86
CA PHE A 459 2.11 10.84 14.42
C PHE A 459 0.77 11.17 13.78
N GLY A 460 0.81 11.79 12.61
CA GLY A 460 -0.40 12.07 11.84
C GLY A 460 -0.12 12.71 10.49
N GLY A 461 -1.07 12.54 9.58
CA GLY A 461 -1.12 13.25 8.31
C GLY A 461 -2.13 14.39 8.40
N VAL A 462 -1.66 15.62 8.28
CA VAL A 462 -2.49 16.83 8.44
C VAL A 462 -2.81 17.42 7.09
N ASP A 463 -4.09 17.65 6.84
CA ASP A 463 -4.58 18.35 5.66
C ASP A 463 -4.77 19.83 5.98
N VAL A 464 -4.05 20.69 5.25
CA VAL A 464 -4.03 22.14 5.45
C VAL A 464 -4.38 22.85 4.14
N LEU A 465 -5.35 23.77 4.20
CA LEU A 465 -5.61 24.71 3.11
C LEU A 465 -4.79 26.00 3.34
N GLU A 466 -4.11 26.45 2.31
CA GLU A 466 -3.48 27.76 2.23
C GLU A 466 -4.29 28.65 1.32
N ALA A 467 -4.94 29.65 1.90
CA ALA A 467 -5.74 30.60 1.14
C ALA A 467 -4.84 31.57 0.35
N PRO A 468 -5.35 32.24 -0.72
CA PRO A 468 -4.56 33.18 -1.53
C PRO A 468 -3.97 34.36 -0.75
N ASP A 469 -4.48 34.66 0.43
CA ASP A 469 -3.96 35.69 1.33
C ASP A 469 -2.93 35.16 2.36
N GLY A 470 -2.50 33.89 2.20
CA GLY A 470 -1.52 33.24 3.06
C GLY A 470 -2.09 32.70 4.39
N ARG A 471 -3.41 32.82 4.64
CA ARG A 471 -4.01 32.22 5.83
C ARG A 471 -4.09 30.70 5.69
N LEU A 472 -3.75 30.01 6.76
CA LEU A 472 -3.75 28.55 6.83
C LEU A 472 -4.99 28.06 7.59
N TYR A 473 -5.56 26.94 7.13
CA TYR A 473 -6.69 26.30 7.77
C TYR A 473 -6.50 24.79 7.80
N VAL A 474 -6.48 24.20 8.98
CA VAL A 474 -6.43 22.76 9.15
C VAL A 474 -7.82 22.17 8.88
N LEU A 475 -7.89 21.20 8.00
CA LEU A 475 -9.12 20.45 7.69
C LEU A 475 -9.27 19.22 8.59
N GLU A 476 -8.19 18.46 8.75
CA GLU A 476 -8.18 17.24 9.56
C GLU A 476 -6.75 16.82 9.92
N SER A 477 -6.65 15.98 10.96
CA SER A 477 -5.44 15.26 11.31
C SER A 477 -5.78 13.77 11.34
N ASN A 478 -5.18 13.01 10.44
CA ASN A 478 -5.46 11.59 10.24
C ASN A 478 -4.48 10.73 11.04
N TYR A 479 -5.00 9.84 11.89
CA TYR A 479 -4.24 8.78 12.55
C TYR A 479 -5.04 7.46 12.49
N PRO A 480 -4.43 6.38 12.03
CA PRO A 480 -3.18 6.37 11.27
C PRO A 480 -3.30 7.14 9.95
N CYS A 481 -2.17 7.49 9.35
CA CYS A 481 -2.18 8.12 8.04
C CYS A 481 -1.32 7.33 7.04
N TYR A 482 -1.71 7.41 5.76
CA TYR A 482 -0.90 6.88 4.68
C TYR A 482 0.30 7.81 4.42
N PHE A 483 1.50 7.26 4.41
CA PHE A 483 2.77 7.99 4.24
C PHE A 483 3.60 7.48 3.05
N GLY A 484 3.17 6.38 2.42
CA GLY A 484 3.93 5.73 1.34
C GLY A 484 4.26 6.68 0.20
N GLN A 485 3.35 7.57 -0.17
CA GLN A 485 3.56 8.53 -1.24
C GLN A 485 4.70 9.52 -0.93
N ALA A 486 4.70 10.12 0.26
CA ALA A 486 5.78 11.02 0.68
C ALA A 486 7.14 10.31 0.69
N GLN A 487 7.20 9.06 1.15
CA GLN A 487 8.44 8.30 1.17
C GLN A 487 8.92 7.92 -0.22
N VAL A 488 8.03 7.50 -1.11
CA VAL A 488 8.38 6.98 -2.43
C VAL A 488 8.68 8.10 -3.41
N VAL A 489 7.84 9.15 -3.47
CA VAL A 489 7.97 10.24 -4.44
C VAL A 489 9.06 11.24 -4.01
N ALA A 490 9.05 11.66 -2.74
CA ALA A 490 10.01 12.64 -2.24
C ALA A 490 11.32 12.02 -1.73
N GLY A 491 11.40 10.69 -1.59
CA GLY A 491 12.58 10.02 -1.05
C GLY A 491 12.82 10.26 0.44
N VAL A 492 11.80 10.72 1.18
CA VAL A 492 11.88 11.00 2.63
C VAL A 492 11.66 9.71 3.41
N ASP A 493 12.60 9.35 4.28
CA ASP A 493 12.49 8.12 5.11
C ASP A 493 11.51 8.28 6.27
N VAL A 494 10.22 8.34 5.95
CA VAL A 494 9.14 8.47 6.95
C VAL A 494 9.07 7.24 7.86
N ALA A 495 9.14 6.04 7.30
CA ALA A 495 9.10 4.79 8.08
C ALA A 495 10.28 4.70 9.06
N GLY A 496 11.50 5.06 8.63
CA GLY A 496 12.66 5.12 9.52
C GLY A 496 12.50 6.13 10.65
N ALA A 497 11.94 7.29 10.36
CA ALA A 497 11.63 8.29 11.39
C ALA A 497 10.57 7.78 12.39
N MET A 498 9.52 7.06 11.92
CA MET A 498 8.50 6.44 12.78
C MET A 498 9.10 5.41 13.73
N VAL A 499 9.88 4.46 13.20
CA VAL A 499 10.54 3.42 14.00
C VAL A 499 11.53 4.04 14.99
N GLY A 500 12.32 5.02 14.54
CA GLY A 500 13.27 5.76 15.38
C GLY A 500 12.60 6.48 16.54
N HIS A 501 11.47 7.17 16.28
CA HIS A 501 10.70 7.89 17.30
C HIS A 501 10.16 6.92 18.37
N LEU A 502 9.48 5.85 17.97
CA LEU A 502 8.92 4.86 18.93
C LEU A 502 10.03 4.17 19.71
N ARG A 503 11.17 3.86 19.10
CA ARG A 503 12.34 3.29 19.78
C ARG A 503 12.89 4.24 20.84
N ALA A 504 13.04 5.52 20.52
CA ALA A 504 13.48 6.51 21.49
C ALA A 504 12.49 6.65 22.65
N LYS A 505 11.19 6.67 22.36
CA LYS A 505 10.12 6.68 23.37
C LYS A 505 10.15 5.45 24.27
N ALA A 506 10.24 4.24 23.71
CA ALA A 506 10.35 2.99 24.47
C ALA A 506 11.57 2.99 25.41
N MET A 507 12.72 3.47 24.91
CA MET A 507 13.92 3.60 25.72
C MET A 507 13.77 4.64 26.85
N ALA A 508 13.07 5.74 26.60
CA ALA A 508 12.79 6.75 27.62
C ALA A 508 11.87 6.20 28.71
N MET A 509 10.82 5.48 28.34
CA MET A 509 9.89 4.82 29.27
C MET A 509 10.62 3.82 30.19
N LYS A 510 11.53 3.00 29.65
CA LYS A 510 12.37 2.08 30.43
C LYS A 510 13.24 2.82 31.46
N ARG A 511 13.84 3.96 31.09
CA ARG A 511 14.74 4.72 31.98
C ARG A 511 14.01 5.41 33.14
N HIS A 512 12.78 5.82 32.93
CA HIS A 512 12.01 6.55 33.94
C HIS A 512 11.19 5.63 34.87
N GLY A 513 11.37 4.30 34.78
CA GLY A 513 10.76 3.35 35.70
C GLY A 513 9.23 3.35 35.66
N ILE A 514 8.59 3.66 34.51
CA ILE A 514 7.15 3.53 34.31
C ILE A 514 6.81 2.03 34.16
N VAL A 515 7.28 1.27 35.14
CA VAL A 515 6.92 -0.13 35.35
C VAL A 515 6.67 -0.25 36.83
N SER A 516 5.55 0.24 37.30
CA SER A 516 4.77 -0.32 38.40
C SER A 516 3.59 0.58 38.73
N CYS A 517 2.41 0.21 38.31
CA CYS A 517 1.27 0.23 39.20
C CYS A 517 0.70 -1.18 39.15
N SER A 518 1.02 -1.91 40.19
CA SER A 518 0.36 -3.17 40.59
C SER A 518 -1.13 -2.98 40.77
#